data_59e2825380cab7c865ffb53d8f144bcb
#
_entry.id   59e2825380cab7c865ffb53d8f144bcb
#
_cell.length_a   1.000
_cell.length_b   1.000
_cell.length_c   1.000
_cell.angle_alpha   90.00
_cell.angle_beta   90.00
_cell.angle_gamma   90.00
#
_symmetry.space_group_name_H-M   'P 1'
#
loop_
_entity.id
_entity.type
_entity.pdbx_description
1 polymer ?
#
loop_
_entity_poly.entity_id
_entity_poly.type
_entity_poly.pdbx_seq_one_letter_code
_entity_poly.pdbx_strand_id
1 'polypeptide(L)'
;MARAPAVKSKEFFPDVFSRHAEAYQQRLESIMANGEARGRTRVIELAEARPGMRILDLACGPGNLSRRLAAMVAPDGEVVGVDLSRGMIELARRADIPHARFEVMDIERLDFGDATFDAEVCGHGLQFVPDLGRALSEARRVLRSPGRLAASVPVSRRGGSAWTILDSVVDRWLPPAPTMVDQQPTRETVSDPRAFRKAALEAGFVEGEVETVDEEVHWESAAQMVSMLMSWWDCASRLEGMDTARRQAFMTDAIETLGREHPGPIQTIGRNLVLIARVP
;
A
#
# COMPACT_ATOMS: atom_id res chain seq x y z
N MET A 1 12.42 29.14 -5.03
CA MET A 1 11.68 27.87 -4.86
C MET A 1 11.66 27.53 -3.38
N ALA A 2 10.48 27.29 -2.79
CA ALA A 2 10.39 26.82 -1.41
C ALA A 2 11.03 25.42 -1.31
N ARG A 3 11.82 25.21 -0.28
CA ARG A 3 12.45 23.91 -0.02
C ARG A 3 11.37 22.93 0.49
N ALA A 4 11.36 21.70 -0.02
CA ALA A 4 10.46 20.67 0.48
C ALA A 4 10.66 20.46 2.00
N PRO A 5 9.59 20.35 2.80
CA PRO A 5 9.72 20.09 4.23
C PRO A 5 10.32 18.69 4.46
N ALA A 6 11.26 18.60 5.39
CA ALA A 6 11.84 17.33 5.83
C ALA A 6 10.96 16.76 6.94
N VAL A 7 10.49 15.53 6.78
CA VAL A 7 9.58 14.87 7.72
C VAL A 7 10.00 13.42 7.96
N LYS A 8 9.57 12.84 9.08
CA LYS A 8 9.75 11.41 9.36
C LYS A 8 8.56 10.61 8.90
N SER A 9 8.80 9.44 8.32
CA SER A 9 7.76 8.57 7.74
C SER A 9 6.70 8.16 8.77
N LYS A 10 7.08 7.78 9.99
CA LYS A 10 6.13 7.40 11.05
C LYS A 10 5.31 8.55 11.64
N GLU A 11 5.71 9.80 11.40
CA GLU A 11 4.93 10.97 11.79
C GLU A 11 3.99 11.39 10.64
N PHE A 12 4.47 11.31 9.41
CA PHE A 12 3.76 11.81 8.23
C PHE A 12 2.72 10.83 7.69
N PHE A 13 3.10 9.59 7.37
CA PHE A 13 2.19 8.66 6.69
C PHE A 13 0.94 8.30 7.50
N PRO A 14 1.03 7.95 8.81
CA PRO A 14 -0.17 7.60 9.57
C PRO A 14 -1.17 8.74 9.65
N ASP A 15 -0.67 9.97 9.74
CA ASP A 15 -1.49 11.19 9.81
C ASP A 15 -2.18 11.47 8.46
N VAL A 16 -1.43 11.47 7.35
CA VAL A 16 -2.00 11.66 6.00
C VAL A 16 -3.01 10.56 5.66
N PHE A 17 -2.67 9.30 5.90
CA PHE A 17 -3.59 8.19 5.66
C PHE A 17 -4.84 8.26 6.55
N SER A 18 -4.74 8.75 7.79
CA SER A 18 -5.91 8.95 8.66
C SER A 18 -6.85 10.01 8.11
N ARG A 19 -6.31 11.15 7.66
CA ARG A 19 -7.14 12.24 7.10
C ARG A 19 -7.82 11.87 5.78
N HIS A 20 -7.20 11.02 4.97
CA HIS A 20 -7.70 10.62 3.65
C HIS A 20 -8.23 9.18 3.59
N ALA A 21 -8.52 8.60 4.74
CA ALA A 21 -8.85 7.18 4.85
C ALA A 21 -10.08 6.76 4.01
N GLU A 22 -11.15 7.54 4.03
CA GLU A 22 -12.37 7.25 3.26
C GLU A 22 -12.14 7.32 1.75
N ALA A 23 -11.45 8.35 1.26
CA ALA A 23 -11.11 8.47 -0.15
C ALA A 23 -10.18 7.34 -0.61
N TYR A 24 -9.24 6.95 0.25
CA TYR A 24 -8.36 5.80 -0.01
C TYR A 24 -9.14 4.49 -0.09
N GLN A 25 -10.07 4.25 0.85
CA GLN A 25 -10.92 3.05 0.86
C GLN A 25 -11.74 2.94 -0.42
N GLN A 26 -12.49 3.98 -0.78
CA GLN A 26 -13.32 4.00 -2.00
C GLN A 26 -12.49 3.70 -3.26
N ARG A 27 -11.30 4.29 -3.37
CA ARG A 27 -10.39 4.02 -4.46
C ARG A 27 -9.92 2.57 -4.49
N LEU A 28 -9.48 2.04 -3.35
CA LEU A 28 -8.97 0.68 -3.26
C LEU A 28 -10.06 -0.35 -3.56
N GLU A 29 -11.28 -0.13 -3.08
CA GLU A 29 -12.44 -0.97 -3.38
C GLU A 29 -12.72 -1.01 -4.88
N SER A 30 -12.70 0.14 -5.56
CA SER A 30 -12.88 0.22 -7.02
C SER A 30 -11.80 -0.56 -7.77
N ILE A 31 -10.52 -0.34 -7.47
CA ILE A 31 -9.39 -1.03 -8.10
C ILE A 31 -9.47 -2.56 -7.88
N MET A 32 -9.83 -2.99 -6.66
CA MET A 32 -9.96 -4.41 -6.36
C MET A 32 -11.20 -5.05 -7.03
N ALA A 33 -12.31 -4.33 -7.14
CA ALA A 33 -13.51 -4.80 -7.82
C ALA A 33 -13.27 -5.00 -9.33
N ASN A 34 -12.47 -4.13 -9.94
CA ASN A 34 -12.10 -4.22 -11.36
C ASN A 34 -11.01 -5.27 -11.64
N GLY A 35 -10.47 -5.93 -10.61
CA GLY A 35 -9.37 -6.89 -10.78
C GLY A 35 -8.00 -6.25 -11.08
N GLU A 36 -7.89 -4.94 -10.91
CA GLU A 36 -6.69 -4.15 -11.23
C GLU A 36 -5.62 -4.18 -10.12
N ALA A 37 -5.96 -4.65 -8.91
CA ALA A 37 -5.02 -4.78 -7.78
C ALA A 37 -4.30 -6.14 -7.79
N ARG A 38 -3.63 -6.49 -8.90
CA ARG A 38 -3.04 -7.83 -9.10
C ARG A 38 -1.97 -8.18 -8.07
N GLY A 39 -1.12 -7.22 -7.69
CA GLY A 39 -0.11 -7.43 -6.65
C GLY A 39 -0.73 -7.78 -5.29
N ARG A 40 -1.82 -7.11 -4.90
CA ARG A 40 -2.56 -7.44 -3.66
C ARG A 40 -3.31 -8.76 -3.76
N THR A 41 -3.91 -9.05 -4.91
CA THR A 41 -4.57 -10.35 -5.14
C THR A 41 -3.55 -11.48 -5.05
N ARG A 42 -2.37 -11.29 -5.60
CA ARG A 42 -1.28 -12.27 -5.54
C ARG A 42 -0.81 -12.53 -4.10
N VAL A 43 -0.77 -11.50 -3.26
CA VAL A 43 -0.46 -11.66 -1.82
C VAL A 43 -1.49 -12.56 -1.12
N ILE A 44 -2.78 -12.40 -1.42
CA ILE A 44 -3.83 -13.25 -0.86
C ILE A 44 -3.65 -14.71 -1.30
N GLU A 45 -3.34 -14.96 -2.58
CA GLU A 45 -3.09 -16.30 -3.10
C GLU A 45 -1.90 -16.97 -2.42
N LEU A 46 -0.78 -16.23 -2.28
CA LEU A 46 0.45 -16.72 -1.68
C LEU A 46 0.36 -16.94 -0.16
N ALA A 47 -0.60 -16.32 0.51
CA ALA A 47 -0.90 -16.59 1.92
C ALA A 47 -1.39 -18.02 2.14
N GLU A 48 -1.95 -18.66 1.10
CA GLU A 48 -2.53 -20.02 1.16
C GLU A 48 -3.46 -20.20 2.36
N ALA A 49 -4.30 -19.19 2.61
CA ALA A 49 -5.23 -19.18 3.73
C ALA A 49 -6.19 -20.37 3.68
N ARG A 50 -6.42 -20.99 4.83
CA ARG A 50 -7.29 -22.16 5.00
C ARG A 50 -8.16 -22.00 6.25
N PRO A 51 -9.32 -22.66 6.32
CA PRO A 51 -10.15 -22.66 7.52
C PRO A 51 -9.35 -23.01 8.79
N GLY A 52 -9.59 -22.25 9.85
CA GLY A 52 -8.92 -22.42 11.15
C GLY A 52 -7.57 -21.72 11.30
N MET A 53 -6.99 -21.15 10.22
CA MET A 53 -5.73 -20.42 10.30
C MET A 53 -5.90 -19.07 11.01
N ARG A 54 -4.83 -18.65 11.69
CA ARG A 54 -4.68 -17.31 12.26
C ARG A 54 -3.71 -16.51 11.42
N ILE A 55 -4.20 -15.46 10.77
CA ILE A 55 -3.45 -14.65 9.80
C ILE A 55 -3.24 -13.23 10.32
N LEU A 56 -2.04 -12.68 10.14
CA LEU A 56 -1.72 -11.27 10.42
C LEU A 56 -1.69 -10.47 9.11
N ASP A 57 -2.48 -9.40 9.05
CA ASP A 57 -2.47 -8.43 7.94
C ASP A 57 -1.71 -7.17 8.38
N LEU A 58 -0.46 -7.06 7.94
CA LEU A 58 0.48 -5.99 8.25
C LEU A 58 0.20 -4.77 7.39
N ALA A 59 0.05 -3.59 8.01
CA ALA A 59 -0.38 -2.36 7.36
C ALA A 59 -1.70 -2.57 6.59
N CYS A 60 -2.70 -3.10 7.30
CA CYS A 60 -3.96 -3.59 6.74
C CYS A 60 -4.83 -2.50 6.11
N GLY A 61 -4.53 -1.21 6.39
CA GLY A 61 -5.37 -0.11 5.97
C GLY A 61 -6.83 -0.26 6.42
N PRO A 62 -7.83 -0.04 5.55
CA PRO A 62 -9.24 -0.18 5.90
C PRO A 62 -9.75 -1.64 5.85
N GLY A 63 -8.85 -2.64 5.82
CA GLY A 63 -9.20 -4.05 5.95
C GLY A 63 -9.61 -4.77 4.65
N ASN A 64 -9.23 -4.26 3.48
CA ASN A 64 -9.65 -4.87 2.21
C ASN A 64 -9.09 -6.29 1.98
N LEU A 65 -7.81 -6.54 2.33
CA LEU A 65 -7.24 -7.89 2.29
C LEU A 65 -7.81 -8.74 3.42
N SER A 66 -7.86 -8.17 4.62
CA SER A 66 -8.42 -8.83 5.81
C SER A 66 -9.82 -9.39 5.56
N ARG A 67 -10.71 -8.65 4.86
CA ARG A 67 -12.05 -9.11 4.50
C ARG A 67 -12.05 -10.39 3.66
N ARG A 68 -11.17 -10.48 2.67
CA ARG A 68 -11.06 -11.66 1.80
C ARG A 68 -10.46 -12.85 2.56
N LEU A 69 -9.41 -12.59 3.34
CA LEU A 69 -8.77 -13.61 4.17
C LEU A 69 -9.68 -14.15 5.27
N ALA A 70 -10.46 -13.28 5.92
CA ALA A 70 -11.43 -13.67 6.94
C ALA A 70 -12.47 -14.67 6.42
N ALA A 71 -12.97 -14.48 5.20
CA ALA A 71 -13.85 -15.43 4.55
C ALA A 71 -13.17 -16.78 4.25
N MET A 72 -11.85 -16.80 4.02
CA MET A 72 -11.09 -18.03 3.72
C MET A 72 -10.75 -18.82 4.98
N VAL A 73 -10.53 -18.14 6.12
CA VAL A 73 -10.19 -18.80 7.39
C VAL A 73 -11.39 -19.22 8.22
N ALA A 74 -12.59 -18.75 7.88
CA ALA A 74 -13.83 -19.10 8.56
C ALA A 74 -14.11 -20.61 8.52
N PRO A 75 -14.88 -21.22 9.48
CA PRO A 75 -15.49 -20.55 10.64
C PRO A 75 -14.57 -20.41 11.86
N ASP A 76 -13.48 -21.16 11.94
CA ASP A 76 -12.69 -21.34 13.18
C ASP A 76 -11.40 -20.53 13.20
N GLY A 77 -11.06 -19.84 12.10
CA GLY A 77 -9.88 -18.99 11.97
C GLY A 77 -10.14 -17.52 12.29
N GLU A 78 -9.06 -16.76 12.37
CA GLU A 78 -9.07 -15.32 12.67
C GLU A 78 -8.06 -14.57 11.79
N VAL A 79 -8.44 -13.37 11.35
CA VAL A 79 -7.52 -12.38 10.80
C VAL A 79 -7.31 -11.24 11.78
N VAL A 80 -6.06 -10.92 12.07
CA VAL A 80 -5.69 -9.74 12.85
C VAL A 80 -5.07 -8.71 11.92
N GLY A 81 -5.74 -7.59 11.72
CA GLY A 81 -5.21 -6.47 10.94
C GLY A 81 -4.54 -5.44 11.83
N VAL A 82 -3.34 -5.01 11.47
CA VAL A 82 -2.62 -3.94 12.18
C VAL A 82 -2.23 -2.83 11.22
N ASP A 83 -2.38 -1.57 11.64
CA ASP A 83 -1.96 -0.39 10.90
C ASP A 83 -1.59 0.73 11.88
N LEU A 84 -0.61 1.57 11.52
CA LEU A 84 -0.20 2.69 12.35
C LEU A 84 -1.19 3.87 12.25
N SER A 85 -1.97 3.94 11.18
CA SER A 85 -2.99 4.96 10.93
C SER A 85 -4.28 4.68 11.72
N ARG A 86 -4.60 5.56 12.66
CA ARG A 86 -5.84 5.45 13.46
C ARG A 86 -7.09 5.52 12.59
N GLY A 87 -7.13 6.43 11.60
CA GLY A 87 -8.28 6.56 10.72
C GLY A 87 -8.53 5.33 9.84
N MET A 88 -7.46 4.65 9.41
CA MET A 88 -7.58 3.38 8.69
C MET A 88 -8.19 2.30 9.60
N ILE A 89 -7.69 2.15 10.82
CA ILE A 89 -8.22 1.17 11.78
C ILE A 89 -9.67 1.47 12.19
N GLU A 90 -10.05 2.74 12.32
CA GLU A 90 -11.43 3.12 12.58
C GLU A 90 -12.37 2.72 11.43
N LEU A 91 -11.94 2.87 10.18
CA LEU A 91 -12.69 2.38 9.01
C LEU A 91 -12.80 0.86 9.02
N ALA A 92 -11.68 0.15 9.24
CA ALA A 92 -11.66 -1.30 9.28
C ALA A 92 -12.59 -1.86 10.37
N ARG A 93 -12.61 -1.24 11.56
CA ARG A 93 -13.52 -1.62 12.66
C ARG A 93 -14.98 -1.33 12.33
N ARG A 94 -15.29 -0.19 11.71
CA ARG A 94 -16.65 0.15 11.27
C ARG A 94 -17.21 -0.81 10.23
N ALA A 95 -16.34 -1.46 9.47
CA ALA A 95 -16.73 -2.43 8.45
C ALA A 95 -17.27 -3.75 9.02
N ASP A 96 -17.12 -4.00 10.33
CA ASP A 96 -17.62 -5.15 11.09
C ASP A 96 -17.41 -6.48 10.36
N ILE A 97 -16.15 -6.77 10.00
CA ILE A 97 -15.79 -7.94 9.21
C ILE A 97 -15.78 -9.18 10.13
N PRO A 98 -16.64 -10.18 9.91
CA PRO A 98 -16.64 -11.42 10.67
C PRO A 98 -15.25 -12.10 10.61
N HIS A 99 -14.82 -12.71 11.71
CA HIS A 99 -13.51 -13.38 11.84
C HIS A 99 -12.30 -12.45 11.61
N ALA A 100 -12.48 -11.12 11.77
CA ALA A 100 -11.37 -10.18 11.72
C ALA A 100 -11.46 -9.18 12.90
N ARG A 101 -10.30 -8.80 13.43
CA ARG A 101 -10.15 -7.70 14.39
C ARG A 101 -8.99 -6.79 13.97
N PHE A 102 -9.04 -5.54 14.42
CA PHE A 102 -8.13 -4.50 13.94
C PHE A 102 -7.53 -3.71 15.08
N GLU A 103 -6.22 -3.47 15.05
CA GLU A 103 -5.47 -2.78 16.10
C GLU A 103 -4.54 -1.71 15.54
N VAL A 104 -4.44 -0.57 16.25
CA VAL A 104 -3.41 0.43 15.91
C VAL A 104 -2.08 -0.07 16.43
N MET A 105 -1.14 -0.36 15.52
CA MET A 105 0.15 -0.97 15.88
C MET A 105 1.22 -0.65 14.85
N ASP A 106 2.47 -0.54 15.32
CA ASP A 106 3.65 -0.38 14.48
C ASP A 106 4.21 -1.75 14.06
N ILE A 107 4.32 -2.01 12.77
CA ILE A 107 4.84 -3.29 12.26
C ILE A 107 6.33 -3.50 12.52
N GLU A 108 7.06 -2.47 12.93
CA GLU A 108 8.43 -2.61 13.45
C GLU A 108 8.47 -2.97 14.94
N ARG A 109 7.32 -3.06 15.61
CA ARG A 109 7.19 -3.44 17.01
C ARG A 109 5.82 -4.05 17.26
N LEU A 110 5.70 -5.34 16.97
CA LEU A 110 4.45 -6.07 17.15
C LEU A 110 4.25 -6.52 18.61
N ASP A 111 3.09 -6.19 19.18
CA ASP A 111 2.72 -6.61 20.53
C ASP A 111 2.01 -7.98 20.50
N PHE A 112 2.68 -8.96 19.90
CA PHE A 112 2.27 -10.35 19.86
C PHE A 112 3.41 -11.25 20.32
N GLY A 113 3.06 -12.37 20.92
CA GLY A 113 4.04 -13.42 21.27
C GLY A 113 4.68 -14.05 20.03
N ASP A 114 5.83 -14.70 20.23
CA ASP A 114 6.50 -15.46 19.18
C ASP A 114 5.58 -16.57 18.67
N ALA A 115 5.73 -16.95 17.39
CA ALA A 115 5.01 -18.05 16.77
C ALA A 115 3.49 -18.01 17.00
N THR A 116 2.88 -16.85 16.76
CA THR A 116 1.44 -16.61 17.01
C THR A 116 0.59 -16.85 15.75
N PHE A 117 1.11 -16.57 14.55
CA PHE A 117 0.36 -16.59 13.30
C PHE A 117 0.83 -17.69 12.35
N ASP A 118 -0.10 -18.28 11.60
CA ASP A 118 0.18 -19.31 10.62
C ASP A 118 0.66 -18.74 9.28
N ALA A 119 0.19 -17.53 8.94
CA ALA A 119 0.61 -16.77 7.78
C ALA A 119 0.50 -15.26 8.02
N GLU A 120 1.25 -14.49 7.23
CA GLU A 120 1.20 -13.04 7.24
C GLU A 120 1.08 -12.49 5.83
N VAL A 121 0.39 -11.36 5.72
CA VAL A 121 0.26 -10.60 4.47
C VAL A 121 0.61 -9.14 4.69
N CYS A 122 1.12 -8.48 3.63
CA CYS A 122 1.32 -7.04 3.61
C CYS A 122 1.02 -6.49 2.21
N GLY A 123 -0.13 -5.81 2.06
CA GLY A 123 -0.55 -5.25 0.78
C GLY A 123 -0.13 -3.79 0.60
N HIS A 124 1.07 -3.51 0.09
CA HIS A 124 1.61 -2.15 -0.11
C HIS A 124 1.87 -1.38 1.20
N GLY A 125 2.49 -2.02 2.19
CA GLY A 125 2.86 -1.42 3.48
C GLY A 125 4.36 -1.22 3.67
N LEU A 126 5.19 -2.22 3.29
CA LEU A 126 6.62 -2.25 3.59
C LEU A 126 7.42 -1.07 3.03
N GLN A 127 7.00 -0.45 1.93
CA GLN A 127 7.68 0.72 1.37
C GLN A 127 7.58 1.98 2.25
N PHE A 128 6.75 1.98 3.30
CA PHE A 128 6.54 3.13 4.17
C PHE A 128 7.33 3.06 5.49
N VAL A 129 7.91 1.92 5.83
CA VAL A 129 8.66 1.77 7.08
C VAL A 129 10.04 2.40 6.98
N PRO A 130 10.55 3.06 8.03
CA PRO A 130 11.93 3.53 8.08
C PRO A 130 12.96 2.40 8.24
N ASP A 131 12.62 1.33 8.96
CA ASP A 131 13.49 0.18 9.21
C ASP A 131 12.87 -1.12 8.69
N LEU A 132 13.17 -1.45 7.43
CA LEU A 132 12.67 -2.66 6.79
C LEU A 132 13.17 -3.93 7.49
N GLY A 133 14.44 -3.94 7.92
CA GLY A 133 15.03 -5.09 8.60
C GLY A 133 14.30 -5.41 9.90
N ARG A 134 13.96 -4.39 10.66
CA ARG A 134 13.19 -4.54 11.90
C ARG A 134 11.76 -5.01 11.64
N ALA A 135 11.07 -4.44 10.65
CA ALA A 135 9.71 -4.88 10.28
C ALA A 135 9.70 -6.35 9.85
N LEU A 136 10.66 -6.77 9.01
CA LEU A 136 10.77 -8.17 8.58
C LEU A 136 11.18 -9.11 9.74
N SER A 137 12.03 -8.66 10.67
CA SER A 137 12.41 -9.45 11.86
C SER A 137 11.22 -9.66 12.81
N GLU A 138 10.38 -8.64 13.02
CA GLU A 138 9.15 -8.77 13.80
C GLU A 138 8.14 -9.70 13.12
N ALA A 139 7.95 -9.56 11.81
CA ALA A 139 7.12 -10.48 11.03
C ALA A 139 7.63 -11.93 11.21
N ARG A 140 8.94 -12.16 11.02
CA ARG A 140 9.54 -13.48 11.22
C ARG A 140 9.32 -14.03 12.65
N ARG A 141 9.40 -13.18 13.67
CA ARG A 141 9.27 -13.58 15.07
C ARG A 141 7.88 -14.10 15.41
N VAL A 142 6.83 -13.42 14.90
CA VAL A 142 5.45 -13.78 15.25
C VAL A 142 4.87 -14.89 14.36
N LEU A 143 5.57 -15.29 13.30
CA LEU A 143 5.21 -16.45 12.47
C LEU A 143 5.56 -17.78 13.12
N ARG A 144 4.62 -18.72 13.09
CA ARG A 144 4.84 -20.14 13.44
C ARG A 144 5.74 -20.81 12.43
N SER A 145 6.27 -21.94 12.81
CA SER A 145 6.93 -22.89 11.92
C SER A 145 5.98 -24.10 11.68
N PRO A 146 5.71 -24.47 10.42
CA PRO A 146 6.03 -23.74 9.19
C PRO A 146 5.05 -22.58 8.95
N GLY A 147 5.56 -21.45 8.49
CA GLY A 147 4.75 -20.28 8.20
C GLY A 147 5.30 -19.44 7.05
N ARG A 148 4.55 -18.43 6.62
CA ARG A 148 4.92 -17.61 5.47
C ARG A 148 4.48 -16.15 5.59
N LEU A 149 5.28 -15.26 5.02
CA LEU A 149 4.94 -13.87 4.75
C LEU A 149 4.79 -13.67 3.24
N ALA A 150 3.66 -13.13 2.80
CA ALA A 150 3.46 -12.63 1.44
C ALA A 150 3.32 -11.12 1.47
N ALA A 151 4.15 -10.40 0.71
CA ALA A 151 4.12 -8.94 0.71
C ALA A 151 4.26 -8.34 -0.68
N SER A 152 3.45 -7.34 -1.03
CA SER A 152 3.57 -6.59 -2.27
C SER A 152 4.01 -5.15 -2.04
N VAL A 153 4.82 -4.63 -2.95
CA VAL A 153 5.23 -3.22 -2.98
C VAL A 153 5.14 -2.67 -4.40
N PRO A 154 4.58 -1.46 -4.59
CA PRO A 154 4.58 -0.81 -5.89
C PRO A 154 5.97 -0.21 -6.15
N VAL A 155 6.57 -0.50 -7.31
CA VAL A 155 7.94 -0.05 -7.60
C VAL A 155 8.05 0.88 -8.79
N SER A 156 7.13 0.83 -9.73
CA SER A 156 7.12 1.76 -10.84
C SER A 156 5.74 1.88 -11.48
N ARG A 157 5.51 3.01 -12.11
CA ARG A 157 4.40 3.23 -13.03
C ARG A 157 4.98 3.23 -14.44
N ARG A 158 4.49 2.35 -15.28
CA ARG A 158 4.75 2.36 -16.71
C ARG A 158 3.44 2.76 -17.37
N GLY A 159 3.43 3.83 -18.08
CA GLY A 159 2.18 4.31 -18.67
C GLY A 159 2.39 5.42 -19.64
N GLY A 160 3.58 5.43 -20.23
CA GLY A 160 3.93 6.37 -21.28
C GLY A 160 3.75 7.83 -20.86
N SER A 161 3.21 8.62 -21.77
CA SER A 161 3.03 10.06 -21.60
C SER A 161 2.04 10.45 -20.50
N ALA A 162 1.02 9.64 -20.21
CA ALA A 162 -0.08 10.05 -19.31
C ALA A 162 0.39 10.44 -17.90
N TRP A 163 1.21 9.59 -17.25
CA TRP A 163 1.76 9.92 -15.94
C TRP A 163 2.76 11.07 -15.99
N THR A 164 3.61 11.14 -17.04
CA THR A 164 4.56 12.24 -17.23
C THR A 164 3.84 13.57 -17.40
N ILE A 165 2.72 13.59 -18.13
CA ILE A 165 1.87 14.77 -18.30
C ILE A 165 1.31 15.20 -16.93
N LEU A 166 0.73 14.28 -16.18
CA LEU A 166 0.16 14.58 -14.86
C LEU A 166 1.23 15.04 -13.87
N ASP A 167 2.39 14.41 -13.82
CA ASP A 167 3.51 14.83 -12.97
C ASP A 167 3.93 16.27 -13.31
N SER A 168 3.98 16.66 -14.58
CA SER A 168 4.30 18.02 -15.01
C SER A 168 3.25 19.07 -14.60
N VAL A 169 1.97 18.67 -14.58
CA VAL A 169 0.89 19.53 -14.06
C VAL A 169 0.99 19.67 -12.55
N VAL A 170 1.18 18.57 -11.85
CA VAL A 170 1.37 18.54 -10.39
C VAL A 170 2.53 19.46 -9.97
N ASP A 171 3.68 19.39 -10.66
CA ASP A 171 4.86 20.22 -10.35
C ASP A 171 4.63 21.73 -10.60
N ARG A 172 3.73 22.07 -11.52
CA ARG A 172 3.34 23.46 -11.80
C ARG A 172 2.44 24.05 -10.72
N TRP A 173 1.54 23.26 -10.18
CA TRP A 173 0.45 23.71 -9.32
C TRP A 173 0.70 23.51 -7.84
N LEU A 174 1.35 22.41 -7.47
CA LEU A 174 1.48 21.99 -6.08
C LEU A 174 2.86 22.31 -5.51
N PRO A 175 2.96 22.58 -4.20
CA PRO A 175 4.26 22.71 -3.56
C PRO A 175 5.05 21.40 -3.70
N PRO A 176 6.40 21.44 -3.58
CA PRO A 176 7.20 20.21 -3.57
C PRO A 176 6.70 19.20 -2.55
N ALA A 177 6.73 17.91 -2.92
CA ALA A 177 6.38 16.84 -2.00
C ALA A 177 7.30 16.83 -0.78
N PRO A 178 6.80 16.51 0.42
CA PRO A 178 7.64 16.34 1.60
C PRO A 178 8.75 15.29 1.37
N THR A 179 9.94 15.59 1.88
CA THR A 179 11.08 14.67 1.81
C THR A 179 11.11 13.80 3.06
N MET A 180 10.95 12.48 2.88
CA MET A 180 11.10 11.52 3.97
C MET A 180 12.58 11.34 4.28
N VAL A 181 13.03 11.78 5.46
CA VAL A 181 14.46 11.75 5.82
C VAL A 181 14.96 10.38 6.28
N ASP A 182 14.04 9.46 6.56
CA ASP A 182 14.31 8.15 7.17
C ASP A 182 13.88 6.94 6.30
N GLN A 183 13.29 7.17 5.15
CA GLN A 183 12.68 6.10 4.33
C GLN A 183 13.52 5.68 3.12
N GLN A 184 14.49 6.48 2.70
CA GLN A 184 15.20 6.25 1.44
C GLN A 184 15.84 4.85 1.35
N PRO A 185 16.52 4.32 2.39
CA PRO A 185 17.12 2.98 2.34
C PRO A 185 16.07 1.87 2.11
N THR A 186 14.91 1.98 2.76
CA THR A 186 13.81 1.02 2.59
C THR A 186 13.29 1.06 1.16
N ARG A 187 13.02 2.25 0.61
CA ARG A 187 12.51 2.39 -0.76
C ARG A 187 13.47 1.84 -1.80
N GLU A 188 14.75 2.06 -1.64
CA GLU A 188 15.79 1.50 -2.51
C GLU A 188 15.80 -0.02 -2.43
N THR A 189 15.76 -0.58 -1.22
CA THR A 189 15.77 -2.03 -1.00
C THR A 189 14.55 -2.72 -1.59
N VAL A 190 13.33 -2.23 -1.32
CA VAL A 190 12.10 -2.87 -1.80
C VAL A 190 11.85 -2.65 -3.29
N SER A 191 12.61 -1.75 -3.95
CA SER A 191 12.52 -1.50 -5.40
C SER A 191 13.42 -2.42 -6.23
N ASP A 192 14.35 -3.13 -5.61
CA ASP A 192 15.23 -4.11 -6.24
C ASP A 192 14.88 -5.53 -5.78
N PRO A 193 14.52 -6.46 -6.70
CA PRO A 193 14.10 -7.80 -6.31
C PRO A 193 15.14 -8.59 -5.52
N ARG A 194 16.44 -8.38 -5.84
CA ARG A 194 17.54 -9.10 -5.18
C ARG A 194 17.77 -8.53 -3.77
N ALA A 195 17.75 -7.20 -3.64
CA ALA A 195 17.89 -6.53 -2.35
C ALA A 195 16.70 -6.85 -1.42
N PHE A 196 15.47 -6.87 -1.95
CA PHE A 196 14.28 -7.19 -1.18
C PHE A 196 14.30 -8.65 -0.68
N ARG A 197 14.66 -9.59 -1.56
CA ARG A 197 14.88 -11.00 -1.17
C ARG A 197 15.97 -11.12 -0.09
N LYS A 198 17.11 -10.44 -0.28
CA LYS A 198 18.23 -10.46 0.67
C LYS A 198 17.80 -9.95 2.05
N ALA A 199 17.05 -8.84 2.12
CA ALA A 199 16.53 -8.31 3.37
C ALA A 199 15.66 -9.32 4.14
N ALA A 200 14.82 -10.09 3.45
CA ALA A 200 14.04 -11.14 4.08
C ALA A 200 14.91 -12.27 4.65
N LEU A 201 15.95 -12.70 3.92
CA LEU A 201 16.87 -13.73 4.41
C LEU A 201 17.70 -13.23 5.61
N GLU A 202 18.14 -11.98 5.60
CA GLU A 202 18.85 -11.34 6.72
C GLU A 202 17.96 -11.18 7.97
N ALA A 203 16.64 -11.06 7.80
CA ALA A 203 15.67 -11.05 8.89
C ALA A 203 15.37 -12.45 9.47
N GLY A 204 15.97 -13.50 8.92
CA GLY A 204 15.87 -14.88 9.45
C GLY A 204 14.83 -15.77 8.75
N PHE A 205 14.26 -15.36 7.62
CA PHE A 205 13.52 -16.27 6.76
C PHE A 205 14.49 -17.23 6.06
N VAL A 206 14.10 -18.48 5.87
CA VAL A 206 15.00 -19.50 5.28
C VAL A 206 14.85 -19.60 3.76
N GLU A 207 13.71 -19.18 3.23
CA GLU A 207 13.43 -19.09 1.81
C GLU A 207 12.85 -17.71 1.51
N GLY A 208 13.20 -17.16 0.36
CA GLY A 208 12.65 -15.92 -0.13
C GLY A 208 12.66 -15.92 -1.66
N GLU A 209 11.52 -15.60 -2.24
CA GLU A 209 11.36 -15.37 -3.68
C GLU A 209 10.68 -14.03 -3.89
N VAL A 210 11.06 -13.34 -4.98
CA VAL A 210 10.43 -12.09 -5.38
C VAL A 210 10.02 -12.20 -6.83
N GLU A 211 8.72 -12.15 -7.06
CA GLU A 211 8.14 -12.11 -8.41
C GLU A 211 7.76 -10.68 -8.81
N THR A 212 7.72 -10.44 -10.10
CA THR A 212 7.25 -9.17 -10.68
C THR A 212 5.82 -9.37 -11.19
N VAL A 213 4.91 -8.51 -10.74
CA VAL A 213 3.51 -8.51 -11.16
C VAL A 213 3.18 -7.17 -11.80
N ASP A 214 2.89 -7.19 -13.10
CA ASP A 214 2.41 -6.00 -13.80
C ASP A 214 0.88 -5.90 -13.67
N GLU A 215 0.40 -4.68 -13.39
CA GLU A 215 -1.02 -4.34 -13.24
C GLU A 215 -1.42 -3.43 -14.41
N GLU A 216 -2.30 -3.91 -15.27
CA GLU A 216 -2.93 -3.08 -16.29
C GLU A 216 -4.12 -2.36 -15.69
N VAL A 217 -4.11 -1.04 -15.76
CA VAL A 217 -5.19 -0.18 -15.25
C VAL A 217 -5.82 0.57 -16.41
N HIS A 218 -7.13 0.47 -16.54
CA HIS A 218 -7.90 1.11 -17.57
C HIS A 218 -8.66 2.31 -16.98
N TRP A 219 -8.48 3.46 -17.59
CA TRP A 219 -9.13 4.71 -17.24
C TRP A 219 -10.12 5.06 -18.34
N GLU A 220 -11.38 5.22 -17.99
CA GLU A 220 -12.42 5.59 -18.95
C GLU A 220 -12.20 7.00 -19.54
N SER A 221 -11.52 7.87 -18.77
CA SER A 221 -11.26 9.25 -19.15
C SER A 221 -10.10 9.87 -18.38
N ALA A 222 -9.59 10.98 -18.89
CA ALA A 222 -8.65 11.85 -18.19
C ALA A 222 -9.20 12.29 -16.81
N ALA A 223 -10.50 12.59 -16.73
CA ALA A 223 -11.15 12.99 -15.47
C ALA A 223 -11.08 11.90 -14.39
N GLN A 224 -11.30 10.63 -14.76
CA GLN A 224 -11.18 9.52 -13.82
C GLN A 224 -9.74 9.37 -13.32
N MET A 225 -8.75 9.44 -14.22
CA MET A 225 -7.34 9.33 -13.86
C MET A 225 -6.88 10.48 -12.96
N VAL A 226 -7.32 11.72 -13.22
CA VAL A 226 -7.03 12.90 -12.38
C VAL A 226 -7.69 12.76 -11.00
N SER A 227 -8.94 12.32 -10.93
CA SER A 227 -9.63 12.05 -9.67
C SER A 227 -8.88 11.04 -8.81
N MET A 228 -8.36 9.99 -9.44
CA MET A 228 -7.53 8.98 -8.78
C MET A 228 -6.23 9.59 -8.27
N LEU A 229 -5.52 10.36 -9.10
CA LEU A 229 -4.29 11.05 -8.70
C LEU A 229 -4.50 11.92 -7.46
N MET A 230 -5.58 12.71 -7.42
CA MET A 230 -5.90 13.59 -6.30
C MET A 230 -6.15 12.85 -4.99
N SER A 231 -6.53 11.58 -5.04
CA SER A 231 -6.77 10.74 -3.86
C SER A 231 -5.51 10.02 -3.34
N TRP A 232 -4.40 10.07 -4.07
CA TRP A 232 -3.14 9.50 -3.59
C TRP A 232 -2.52 10.36 -2.50
N TRP A 233 -1.90 9.72 -1.51
CA TRP A 233 -1.36 10.39 -0.33
C TRP A 233 -0.46 11.59 -0.64
N ASP A 234 0.37 11.51 -1.69
CA ASP A 234 1.26 12.57 -2.12
C ASP A 234 0.47 13.79 -2.62
N CYS A 235 -0.38 13.60 -3.61
CA CYS A 235 -1.20 14.68 -4.17
C CYS A 235 -2.21 15.20 -3.13
N ALA A 236 -2.89 14.31 -2.41
CA ALA A 236 -3.89 14.65 -1.40
C ALA A 236 -3.30 15.55 -0.31
N SER A 237 -2.14 15.19 0.25
CA SER A 237 -1.46 15.97 1.28
C SER A 237 -1.02 17.36 0.80
N ARG A 238 -0.59 17.47 -0.45
CA ARG A 238 -0.16 18.75 -1.07
C ARG A 238 -1.34 19.66 -1.42
N LEU A 239 -2.54 19.10 -1.60
CA LEU A 239 -3.77 19.85 -1.88
C LEU A 239 -4.44 20.41 -0.62
N GLU A 240 -4.12 19.92 0.59
CA GLU A 240 -4.78 20.33 1.84
C GLU A 240 -4.74 21.84 2.10
N GLY A 241 -3.61 22.48 1.79
CA GLY A 241 -3.44 23.95 1.96
C GLY A 241 -4.00 24.79 0.82
N MET A 242 -4.66 24.19 -0.16
CA MET A 242 -5.14 24.87 -1.36
C MET A 242 -6.62 25.25 -1.20
N ASP A 243 -6.97 26.51 -1.49
CA ASP A 243 -8.37 26.94 -1.53
C ASP A 243 -9.16 26.23 -2.64
N THR A 244 -10.49 26.23 -2.50
CA THR A 244 -11.39 25.50 -3.40
C THR A 244 -11.29 25.96 -4.85
N ALA A 245 -11.15 27.26 -5.11
CA ALA A 245 -11.07 27.78 -6.47
C ALA A 245 -9.78 27.35 -7.16
N ARG A 246 -8.65 27.44 -6.45
CA ARG A 246 -7.34 27.00 -6.97
C ARG A 246 -7.29 25.49 -7.17
N ARG A 247 -7.90 24.69 -6.26
CA ARG A 247 -8.04 23.25 -6.43
C ARG A 247 -8.85 22.88 -7.67
N GLN A 248 -9.96 23.59 -7.90
CA GLN A 248 -10.76 23.40 -9.09
C GLN A 248 -10.00 23.76 -10.37
N ALA A 249 -9.24 24.85 -10.37
CA ALA A 249 -8.40 25.25 -11.49
C ALA A 249 -7.29 24.23 -11.80
N PHE A 250 -6.64 23.69 -10.77
CA PHE A 250 -5.68 22.58 -10.89
C PHE A 250 -6.34 21.36 -11.57
N MET A 251 -7.50 20.94 -11.05
CA MET A 251 -8.23 19.79 -11.59
C MET A 251 -8.60 20.00 -13.06
N THR A 252 -9.11 21.18 -13.41
CA THR A 252 -9.46 21.55 -14.79
C THR A 252 -8.25 21.49 -15.71
N ASP A 253 -7.14 22.15 -15.33
CA ASP A 253 -5.90 22.13 -16.12
C ASP A 253 -5.33 20.71 -16.30
N ALA A 254 -5.38 19.87 -15.26
CA ALA A 254 -4.94 18.49 -15.33
C ALA A 254 -5.79 17.65 -16.31
N ILE A 255 -7.12 17.78 -16.24
CA ILE A 255 -8.06 17.06 -17.13
C ILE A 255 -7.87 17.53 -18.57
N GLU A 256 -7.81 18.85 -18.82
CA GLU A 256 -7.66 19.41 -20.16
C GLU A 256 -6.31 19.07 -20.78
N THR A 257 -5.22 19.16 -19.98
CA THR A 257 -3.87 18.86 -20.47
C THR A 257 -3.73 17.39 -20.80
N LEU A 258 -4.21 16.48 -19.95
CA LEU A 258 -4.20 15.06 -20.20
C LEU A 258 -5.13 14.69 -21.37
N GLY A 259 -6.33 15.25 -21.42
CA GLY A 259 -7.35 14.95 -22.44
C GLY A 259 -6.98 15.41 -23.85
N ARG A 260 -6.13 16.42 -24.00
CA ARG A 260 -5.59 16.84 -25.32
C ARG A 260 -4.68 15.79 -25.92
N GLU A 261 -3.84 15.17 -25.10
CA GLU A 261 -2.88 14.14 -25.55
C GLU A 261 -3.53 12.74 -25.57
N HIS A 262 -4.57 12.53 -24.76
CA HIS A 262 -5.31 11.28 -24.64
C HIS A 262 -6.82 11.54 -24.72
N PRO A 263 -7.41 11.70 -25.93
CA PRO A 263 -8.81 12.08 -26.09
C PRO A 263 -9.83 10.97 -25.84
N GLY A 264 -9.40 9.79 -25.43
CA GLY A 264 -10.24 8.62 -25.14
C GLY A 264 -9.81 7.89 -23.88
N PRO A 265 -10.18 6.61 -23.74
CA PRO A 265 -9.72 5.75 -22.66
C PRO A 265 -8.19 5.66 -22.62
N ILE A 266 -7.64 5.63 -21.42
CA ILE A 266 -6.19 5.60 -21.18
C ILE A 266 -5.83 4.26 -20.55
N GLN A 267 -4.75 3.64 -20.99
CA GLN A 267 -4.21 2.44 -20.36
C GLN A 267 -2.85 2.77 -19.73
N THR A 268 -2.66 2.34 -18.50
CA THR A 268 -1.39 2.46 -17.79
C THR A 268 -0.97 1.13 -17.21
N ILE A 269 0.34 0.96 -16.98
CA ILE A 269 0.87 -0.26 -16.37
C ILE A 269 1.58 0.12 -15.08
N GLY A 270 1.10 -0.39 -13.96
CA GLY A 270 1.80 -0.40 -12.68
C GLY A 270 2.65 -1.67 -12.56
N ARG A 271 3.76 -1.58 -11.86
CA ARG A 271 4.59 -2.74 -11.53
C ARG A 271 4.71 -2.89 -10.03
N ASN A 272 4.51 -4.12 -9.57
CA ASN A 272 4.72 -4.50 -8.19
C ASN A 272 5.81 -5.58 -8.10
N LEU A 273 6.56 -5.55 -7.01
CA LEU A 273 7.31 -6.71 -6.55
C LEU A 273 6.49 -7.41 -5.47
N VAL A 274 6.41 -8.72 -5.55
CA VAL A 274 5.72 -9.56 -4.58
C VAL A 274 6.72 -10.53 -3.97
N LEU A 275 7.01 -10.35 -2.69
CA LEU A 275 7.85 -11.22 -1.87
C LEU A 275 7.00 -12.35 -1.31
N ILE A 276 7.49 -13.59 -1.42
CA ILE A 276 7.10 -14.72 -0.56
C ILE A 276 8.32 -15.15 0.24
N ALA A 277 8.20 -15.15 1.56
CA ALA A 277 9.26 -15.57 2.47
C ALA A 277 8.73 -16.61 3.46
N ARG A 278 9.51 -17.65 3.75
CA ARG A 278 9.08 -18.79 4.57
C ARG A 278 9.96 -18.97 5.80
N VAL A 279 9.33 -19.43 6.86
CA VAL A 279 9.99 -19.98 8.04
C VAL A 279 10.01 -21.52 7.95
N PRO A 280 11.07 -22.18 8.52
CA PRO A 280 11.23 -23.60 8.43
C PRO A 280 10.06 -24.38 8.99
#